data_636bcb93b8c46bcf11515d8df3e77a71
#
_entry.id   636bcb93b8c46bcf11515d8df3e77a71
#
_cell.length_a   1.000
_cell.length_b   1.000
_cell.length_c   1.000
_cell.angle_alpha   90.00
_cell.angle_beta   90.00
_cell.angle_gamma   90.00
#
_symmetry.space_group_name_H-M   'P 1'
#
loop_
_entity.id
_entity.type
_entity.pdbx_description
1 polymer ?
#
loop_
_entity_poly.entity_id
_entity_poly.type
_entity_poly.pdbx_seq_one_letter_code
_entity_poly.pdbx_strand_id
1 'polypeptide(L)'
;MTSEDWVPTLLSAIGEKNIKSELLDGKYGYKVHLDGYDQWNVITNNAPSKRREFFYYAESELTAVRVDHWKMHLATKDSWLDAPQKMDGGLLVNIKLDPFERTPGTSGHFDWMTSKTWIAPIFSPVLTTYMQSMAAFPPRQKGSGVGASTLFPTK
;
A
#
# COMPACT_ATOMS: atom_id res chain seq x y z
N MET A 1 11.59 5.31 1.42
CA MET A 1 11.92 4.51 0.22
C MET A 1 11.47 3.07 0.43
N THR A 2 10.88 2.43 -0.55
CA THR A 2 10.35 1.06 -0.54
C THR A 2 10.99 0.26 -1.67
N SER A 3 10.75 -1.05 -1.73
CA SER A 3 11.29 -1.91 -2.80
C SER A 3 10.83 -1.48 -4.19
N GLU A 4 9.62 -0.97 -4.33
CA GLU A 4 9.04 -0.49 -5.60
C GLU A 4 9.78 0.73 -6.16
N ASP A 5 10.42 1.53 -5.30
CA ASP A 5 11.13 2.76 -5.68
C ASP A 5 12.47 2.47 -6.39
N TRP A 6 13.01 1.25 -6.26
CA TRP A 6 14.33 0.95 -6.83
C TRP A 6 14.38 1.04 -8.35
N VAL A 7 13.36 0.55 -9.05
CA VAL A 7 13.35 0.56 -10.52
C VAL A 7 13.43 1.98 -11.08
N PRO A 8 12.51 2.91 -10.77
CA PRO A 8 12.60 4.28 -11.28
C PRO A 8 13.83 5.04 -10.76
N THR A 9 14.32 4.73 -9.55
CA THR A 9 15.49 5.38 -8.97
C THR A 9 16.78 4.99 -9.68
N LEU A 10 16.99 3.68 -9.94
CA LEU A 10 18.18 3.20 -10.64
C LEU A 10 18.20 3.65 -12.10
N LEU A 11 17.05 3.69 -12.76
CA LEU A 11 16.94 4.20 -14.12
C LEU A 11 17.22 5.71 -14.16
N SER A 12 16.75 6.45 -13.18
CA SER A 12 17.09 7.89 -13.05
C SER A 12 18.60 8.12 -12.84
N ALA A 13 19.27 7.22 -12.09
CA ALA A 13 20.72 7.29 -11.86
C ALA A 13 21.54 7.18 -13.15
N ILE A 14 21.06 6.45 -14.14
CA ILE A 14 21.71 6.31 -15.44
C ILE A 14 21.16 7.27 -16.51
N GLY A 15 20.32 8.24 -16.11
CA GLY A 15 19.78 9.27 -16.98
C GLY A 15 18.38 9.04 -17.54
N GLU A 16 17.78 7.85 -17.34
CA GLU A 16 16.45 7.49 -17.83
C GLU A 16 15.35 7.98 -16.87
N LYS A 17 15.05 9.29 -16.92
CA LYS A 17 14.10 9.94 -16.00
C LYS A 17 12.63 9.76 -16.38
N ASN A 18 12.34 9.38 -17.62
CA ASN A 18 10.99 9.35 -18.19
C ASN A 18 10.37 7.95 -18.24
N ILE A 19 11.01 6.95 -17.66
CA ILE A 19 10.59 5.54 -17.76
C ILE A 19 9.12 5.31 -17.40
N LYS A 20 8.60 6.01 -16.38
CA LYS A 20 7.19 5.86 -15.96
C LYS A 20 6.22 6.28 -17.05
N SER A 21 6.42 7.45 -17.66
CA SER A 21 5.57 7.92 -18.76
C SER A 21 5.74 7.06 -20.01
N GLU A 22 6.96 6.67 -20.34
CA GLU A 22 7.23 5.80 -21.49
C GLU A 22 6.57 4.43 -21.39
N LEU A 23 6.55 3.85 -20.20
CA LEU A 23 5.84 2.57 -19.94
C LEU A 23 4.32 2.74 -19.97
N LEU A 24 3.79 3.86 -19.45
CA LEU A 24 2.36 4.16 -19.55
C LEU A 24 1.91 4.36 -21.01
N ASP A 25 2.73 5.00 -21.83
CA ASP A 25 2.46 5.25 -23.24
C ASP A 25 2.64 4.00 -24.13
N GLY A 26 3.27 2.96 -23.57
CA GLY A 26 3.51 1.70 -24.30
C GLY A 26 4.67 1.75 -25.29
N LYS A 27 5.66 2.64 -25.08
CA LYS A 27 6.84 2.82 -25.94
C LYS A 27 7.58 1.51 -26.25
N TYR A 28 7.55 0.56 -25.32
CA TYR A 28 8.25 -0.73 -25.44
C TYR A 28 7.34 -1.89 -25.90
N GLY A 29 6.18 -1.58 -26.51
CA GLY A 29 5.23 -2.56 -27.01
C GLY A 29 4.24 -3.10 -25.97
N TYR A 30 4.32 -2.65 -24.73
CA TYR A 30 3.40 -2.99 -23.64
C TYR A 30 3.20 -1.80 -22.71
N LYS A 31 2.02 -1.72 -22.10
CA LYS A 31 1.68 -0.68 -21.10
C LYS A 31 1.81 -1.24 -19.71
N VAL A 32 2.53 -0.53 -18.86
CA VAL A 32 2.74 -0.87 -17.45
C VAL A 32 2.65 0.37 -16.59
N HIS A 33 1.98 0.23 -15.43
CA HIS A 33 2.01 1.21 -14.37
C HIS A 33 3.11 0.84 -13.37
N LEU A 34 4.02 1.79 -13.07
CA LEU A 34 5.02 1.64 -12.01
C LEU A 34 4.59 2.44 -10.78
N ASP A 35 4.38 1.75 -9.66
CA ASP A 35 3.99 2.37 -8.38
C ASP A 35 5.16 3.08 -7.68
N GLY A 36 6.40 2.76 -8.07
CA GLY A 36 7.61 3.34 -7.51
C GLY A 36 7.77 4.84 -7.78
N TYR A 37 8.41 5.53 -6.84
CA TYR A 37 8.87 6.92 -6.99
C TYR A 37 10.36 6.95 -7.26
N ASP A 38 10.79 7.86 -8.14
CA ASP A 38 12.21 8.19 -8.28
C ASP A 38 12.69 8.90 -7.02
N GLN A 39 13.60 8.24 -6.30
CA GLN A 39 14.20 8.71 -5.04
C GLN A 39 15.68 9.12 -5.23
N TRP A 40 16.15 9.30 -6.48
CA TRP A 40 17.55 9.62 -6.74
C TRP A 40 18.02 10.88 -6.00
N ASN A 41 17.20 11.94 -6.03
CA ASN A 41 17.49 13.15 -5.28
C ASN A 41 17.48 12.99 -3.75
N VAL A 42 16.71 12.03 -3.23
CA VAL A 42 16.74 11.71 -1.79
C VAL A 42 18.08 11.09 -1.42
N ILE A 43 18.59 10.20 -2.26
CA ILE A 43 19.86 9.49 -2.02
C ILE A 43 21.06 10.42 -2.19
N THR A 44 21.09 11.22 -3.24
CA THR A 44 22.27 12.03 -3.60
C THR A 44 22.31 13.39 -2.93
N ASN A 45 21.16 14.02 -2.71
CA ASN A 45 21.05 15.41 -2.26
C ASN A 45 20.31 15.56 -0.93
N ASN A 46 20.00 14.45 -0.24
CA ASN A 46 19.21 14.45 0.99
C ASN A 46 17.88 15.22 0.88
N ALA A 47 17.28 15.21 -0.32
CA ALA A 47 15.99 15.84 -0.57
C ALA A 47 14.85 15.10 0.17
N PRO A 48 13.73 15.74 0.47
CA PRO A 48 12.59 15.04 1.05
C PRO A 48 12.01 13.99 0.09
N SER A 49 11.61 12.83 0.63
CA SER A 49 10.96 11.78 -0.17
C SER A 49 9.60 12.25 -0.67
N LYS A 50 9.29 11.92 -1.93
CA LYS A 50 7.96 12.14 -2.51
C LYS A 50 6.93 11.11 -2.04
N ARG A 51 7.39 9.97 -1.52
CA ARG A 51 6.50 8.90 -1.06
C ARG A 51 5.97 9.25 0.32
N ARG A 52 4.66 9.30 0.41
CA ARG A 52 3.93 9.48 1.67
C ARG A 52 3.07 8.27 2.01
N GLU A 53 2.68 7.48 1.00
CA GLU A 53 1.78 6.33 1.12
C GLU A 53 2.52 5.01 0.93
N PHE A 54 1.94 3.95 1.51
CA PHE A 54 2.34 2.58 1.33
C PHE A 54 1.13 1.65 1.41
N PHE A 55 1.04 0.71 0.47
CA PHE A 55 -0.04 -0.27 0.38
C PHE A 55 0.47 -1.63 0.85
N TYR A 56 -0.28 -2.25 1.75
CA TYR A 56 0.03 -3.57 2.28
C TYR A 56 -0.92 -4.59 1.68
N TYR A 57 -0.36 -5.65 1.13
CA TYR A 57 -1.12 -6.73 0.52
C TYR A 57 -0.93 -8.03 1.29
N ALA A 58 -1.98 -8.82 1.36
CA ALA A 58 -1.94 -10.22 1.73
C ALA A 58 -2.64 -11.02 0.65
N GLU A 59 -1.93 -11.97 0.04
CA GLU A 59 -2.48 -12.86 -0.99
C GLU A 59 -3.13 -12.12 -2.19
N SER A 60 -2.66 -10.95 -2.55
CA SER A 60 -3.19 -10.08 -3.61
C SER A 60 -4.39 -9.20 -3.20
N GLU A 61 -4.88 -9.28 -1.98
CA GLU A 61 -5.86 -8.34 -1.46
C GLU A 61 -5.18 -7.20 -0.70
N LEU A 62 -5.67 -5.99 -0.88
CA LEU A 62 -5.24 -4.83 -0.11
C LEU A 62 -5.75 -4.97 1.32
N THR A 63 -4.84 -5.09 2.27
CA THR A 63 -5.18 -5.30 3.69
C THR A 63 -4.95 -4.09 4.57
N ALA A 64 -4.04 -3.20 4.20
CA ALA A 64 -3.86 -1.94 4.90
C ALA A 64 -3.27 -0.86 3.99
N VAL A 65 -3.50 0.38 4.36
CA VAL A 65 -2.92 1.58 3.73
C VAL A 65 -2.26 2.42 4.80
N ARG A 66 -1.05 2.86 4.52
CA ARG A 66 -0.34 3.82 5.36
C ARG A 66 -0.20 5.15 4.62
N VAL A 67 -0.47 6.24 5.32
CA VAL A 67 -0.16 7.59 4.87
C VAL A 67 0.62 8.29 5.99
N ASP A 68 1.86 8.65 5.70
CA ASP A 68 2.83 9.16 6.68
C ASP A 68 2.99 8.20 7.87
N HIS A 69 2.50 8.57 9.06
CA HIS A 69 2.54 7.76 10.28
C HIS A 69 1.19 7.16 10.67
N TRP A 70 0.17 7.38 9.85
CA TRP A 70 -1.14 6.79 10.04
C TRP A 70 -1.28 5.54 9.18
N LYS A 71 -1.66 4.44 9.80
CA LYS A 71 -1.95 3.18 9.11
C LYS A 71 -3.40 2.79 9.38
N MET A 72 -4.12 2.48 8.33
CA MET A 72 -5.48 2.00 8.38
C MET A 72 -5.53 0.57 7.86
N HIS A 73 -5.91 -0.38 8.71
CA HIS A 73 -6.15 -1.74 8.31
C HIS A 73 -7.58 -1.88 7.76
N LEU A 74 -7.68 -2.52 6.62
CA LEU A 74 -8.95 -2.88 5.95
C LEU A 74 -9.31 -4.35 6.23
N ALA A 75 -8.30 -5.14 6.58
CA ALA A 75 -8.46 -6.50 7.04
C ALA A 75 -7.35 -6.86 8.03
N THR A 76 -7.64 -7.78 8.94
CA THR A 76 -6.68 -8.35 9.92
C THR A 76 -6.70 -9.87 9.86
N LYS A 77 -5.63 -10.50 10.34
CA LYS A 77 -5.53 -11.96 10.57
C LYS A 77 -4.98 -12.17 11.97
N ASP A 78 -5.56 -13.09 12.71
CA ASP A 78 -5.04 -13.47 14.04
C ASP A 78 -3.85 -14.42 13.92
N SER A 79 -3.83 -15.25 12.87
CA SER A 79 -2.73 -16.15 12.57
C SER A 79 -2.44 -16.19 11.06
N TRP A 80 -1.28 -16.73 10.70
CA TRP A 80 -0.88 -16.89 9.30
C TRP A 80 -1.86 -17.76 8.48
N LEU A 81 -2.45 -18.76 9.11
CA LEU A 81 -3.36 -19.72 8.46
C LEU A 81 -4.82 -19.27 8.44
N ASP A 82 -5.18 -18.23 9.18
CA ASP A 82 -6.55 -17.76 9.27
C ASP A 82 -6.98 -16.99 8.03
N ALA A 83 -8.28 -17.04 7.74
CA ALA A 83 -8.86 -16.18 6.71
C ALA A 83 -8.83 -14.71 7.15
N PRO A 84 -8.58 -13.75 6.23
CA PRO A 84 -8.64 -12.34 6.56
C PRO A 84 -10.02 -11.94 7.05
N GLN A 85 -10.09 -11.24 8.17
CA GLN A 85 -11.31 -10.61 8.68
C GLN A 85 -11.38 -9.18 8.16
N LYS A 86 -12.38 -8.89 7.33
CA LYS A 86 -12.60 -7.54 6.78
C LYS A 86 -13.14 -6.62 7.86
N MET A 87 -12.67 -5.38 7.83
CA MET A 87 -13.04 -4.33 8.78
C MET A 87 -13.82 -3.23 8.08
N ASP A 88 -15.13 -3.17 8.29
CA ASP A 88 -16.04 -2.23 7.58
C ASP A 88 -15.74 -0.74 7.87
N GLY A 89 -15.19 -0.41 9.00
CA GLY A 89 -14.79 0.97 9.34
C GLY A 89 -13.29 1.23 9.23
N GLY A 90 -12.51 0.19 8.93
CA GLY A 90 -11.06 0.23 9.04
C GLY A 90 -10.58 0.28 10.50
N LEU A 91 -9.36 -0.13 10.75
CA LEU A 91 -8.71 -0.07 12.05
C LEU A 91 -7.54 0.90 11.97
N LEU A 92 -7.66 2.06 12.62
CA LEU A 92 -6.66 3.12 12.55
C LEU A 92 -5.59 2.92 13.63
N VAL A 93 -4.33 3.03 13.23
CA VAL A 93 -3.17 2.99 14.12
C VAL A 93 -2.23 4.16 13.81
N ASN A 94 -1.62 4.72 14.84
CA ASN A 94 -0.52 5.67 14.70
C ASN A 94 0.81 4.95 14.91
N ILE A 95 1.46 4.53 13.84
CA ILE A 95 2.70 3.74 13.90
C ILE A 95 3.92 4.50 14.44
N LYS A 96 3.84 5.84 14.59
CA LYS A 96 4.87 6.62 15.26
C LYS A 96 4.78 6.48 16.78
N LEU A 97 3.57 6.36 17.31
CA LEU A 97 3.30 6.19 18.75
C LEU A 97 3.29 4.70 19.14
N ASP A 98 2.81 3.86 18.25
CA ASP A 98 2.70 2.40 18.42
C ASP A 98 3.31 1.67 17.22
N PRO A 99 4.64 1.56 17.14
CA PRO A 99 5.33 0.92 16.01
C PRO A 99 5.10 -0.59 15.93
N PHE A 100 4.60 -1.21 16.98
CA PHE A 100 4.30 -2.65 17.05
C PHE A 100 2.80 -2.95 16.91
N GLU A 101 1.97 -1.91 16.72
CA GLU A 101 0.53 -2.03 16.49
C GLU A 101 -0.19 -2.85 17.59
N ARG A 102 0.15 -2.60 18.86
CA ARG A 102 -0.41 -3.32 20.01
C ARG A 102 -1.67 -2.68 20.58
N THR A 103 -1.89 -1.40 20.29
CA THR A 103 -3.04 -0.64 20.79
C THR A 103 -4.40 -1.15 20.34
N PRO A 104 -4.59 -1.73 19.14
CA PRO A 104 -5.87 -2.27 18.71
C PRO A 104 -6.50 -3.32 19.64
N GLY A 105 -5.69 -4.10 20.36
CA GLY A 105 -6.14 -5.10 21.31
C GLY A 105 -6.45 -4.56 22.71
N THR A 106 -6.33 -3.24 22.95
CA THR A 106 -6.53 -2.64 24.28
C THR A 106 -7.91 -2.04 24.45
N SER A 107 -8.40 -1.98 25.71
CA SER A 107 -9.60 -1.24 26.04
C SER A 107 -9.38 0.26 25.75
N GLY A 108 -10.40 0.93 25.19
CA GLY A 108 -10.32 2.35 24.85
C GLY A 108 -9.73 2.65 23.46
N HIS A 109 -9.20 1.67 22.72
CA HIS A 109 -8.73 1.91 21.35
C HIS A 109 -9.87 2.38 20.43
N PHE A 110 -11.05 1.82 20.58
CA PHE A 110 -12.23 2.21 19.82
C PHE A 110 -12.61 3.69 20.06
N ASP A 111 -12.65 4.12 21.32
CA ASP A 111 -12.94 5.51 21.67
C ASP A 111 -11.86 6.47 21.17
N TRP A 112 -10.60 6.05 21.25
CA TRP A 112 -9.49 6.79 20.69
C TRP A 112 -9.63 6.92 19.16
N MET A 113 -9.91 5.83 18.46
CA MET A 113 -10.08 5.81 17.00
C MET A 113 -11.25 6.70 16.56
N THR A 114 -12.39 6.61 17.23
CA THR A 114 -13.58 7.43 16.92
C THR A 114 -13.33 8.92 17.16
N SER A 115 -12.48 9.27 18.13
CA SER A 115 -12.03 10.65 18.33
C SER A 115 -11.14 11.19 17.20
N LYS A 116 -10.67 10.32 16.29
CA LYS A 116 -9.74 10.63 15.19
C LYS A 116 -10.39 10.56 13.80
N THR A 117 -11.71 10.64 13.71
CA THR A 117 -12.45 10.57 12.43
C THR A 117 -12.00 11.63 11.42
N TRP A 118 -11.47 12.76 11.87
CA TRP A 118 -10.88 13.81 11.04
C TRP A 118 -9.65 13.34 10.22
N ILE A 119 -9.08 12.16 10.53
CA ILE A 119 -7.96 11.56 9.79
C ILE A 119 -8.44 10.84 8.52
N ALA A 120 -9.68 10.36 8.48
CA ALA A 120 -10.22 9.63 7.34
C ALA A 120 -10.02 10.34 5.98
N PRO A 121 -10.21 11.68 5.87
CA PRO A 121 -9.94 12.43 4.64
C PRO A 121 -8.50 12.35 4.13
N ILE A 122 -7.53 12.01 4.98
CA ILE A 122 -6.12 11.85 4.56
C ILE A 122 -5.96 10.63 3.65
N PHE A 123 -6.72 9.56 3.90
CA PHE A 123 -6.69 8.32 3.11
C PHE A 123 -7.50 8.41 1.82
N SER A 124 -8.55 9.22 1.78
CA SER A 124 -9.49 9.29 0.66
C SER A 124 -8.81 9.54 -0.70
N PRO A 125 -7.97 10.57 -0.90
CA PRO A 125 -7.32 10.82 -2.19
C PRO A 125 -6.36 9.68 -2.57
N VAL A 126 -5.67 9.09 -1.59
CA VAL A 126 -4.73 7.98 -1.83
C VAL A 126 -5.49 6.75 -2.30
N LEU A 127 -6.57 6.39 -1.62
CA LEU A 127 -7.43 5.26 -2.01
C LEU A 127 -8.09 5.49 -3.37
N THR A 128 -8.55 6.72 -3.65
CA THR A 128 -9.15 7.06 -4.95
C THR A 128 -8.15 6.87 -6.08
N THR A 129 -6.92 7.38 -5.94
CA THR A 129 -5.86 7.21 -6.93
C THR A 129 -5.52 5.73 -7.11
N TYR A 130 -5.42 4.98 -6.02
CA TYR A 130 -5.20 3.53 -6.04
C TYR A 130 -6.31 2.81 -6.83
N MET A 131 -7.58 3.07 -6.52
CA MET A 131 -8.72 2.44 -7.23
C MET A 131 -8.73 2.77 -8.72
N GLN A 132 -8.38 4.01 -9.09
CA GLN A 132 -8.27 4.41 -10.50
C GLN A 132 -7.14 3.66 -11.21
N SER A 133 -5.99 3.50 -10.55
CA SER A 133 -4.87 2.73 -11.12
C SER A 133 -5.21 1.25 -11.30
N MET A 134 -5.91 0.65 -10.33
CA MET A 134 -6.39 -0.74 -10.41
C MET A 134 -7.44 -0.95 -11.49
N ALA A 135 -8.29 0.04 -11.74
CA ALA A 135 -9.26 -0.02 -12.84
C ALA A 135 -8.58 0.08 -14.22
N ALA A 136 -7.55 0.94 -14.33
CA ALA A 136 -6.78 1.10 -15.57
C ALA A 136 -5.80 -0.08 -15.83
N PHE A 137 -5.25 -0.66 -14.78
CA PHE A 137 -4.26 -1.76 -14.82
C PHE A 137 -4.69 -2.88 -13.87
N PRO A 138 -5.72 -3.67 -14.22
CA PRO A 138 -6.20 -4.74 -13.36
C PRO A 138 -5.14 -5.83 -13.21
N PRO A 139 -5.15 -6.58 -12.10
CA PRO A 139 -4.23 -7.69 -11.87
C PRO A 139 -4.30 -8.72 -13.00
N ARG A 140 -3.16 -9.05 -13.60
CA ARG A 140 -3.06 -10.02 -14.70
C ARG A 140 -3.04 -11.46 -14.21
N GLN A 141 -2.69 -11.67 -12.94
CA GLN A 141 -2.59 -12.99 -12.32
C GLN A 141 -3.41 -13.00 -11.04
N LYS A 142 -4.09 -14.12 -10.78
CA LYS A 142 -4.65 -14.37 -9.46
C LYS A 142 -3.50 -14.64 -8.50
N GLY A 143 -3.55 -14.04 -7.31
CA GLY A 143 -2.59 -14.33 -6.26
C GLY A 143 -2.61 -15.83 -5.93
N SER A 144 -1.44 -16.44 -5.89
CA SER A 144 -1.26 -17.81 -5.42
C SER A 144 -0.88 -17.77 -3.93
N GLY A 145 -1.82 -17.39 -3.07
CA GLY A 145 -1.61 -17.48 -1.63
C GLY A 145 -1.63 -18.95 -1.19
N VAL A 146 -0.82 -19.28 -0.18
CA VAL A 146 -0.87 -20.59 0.50
C VAL A 146 -1.95 -20.59 1.59
N GLY A 147 -3.00 -19.81 1.41
CA GLY A 147 -4.12 -19.73 2.35
C GLY A 147 -5.04 -20.92 2.25
N ALA A 148 -5.75 -21.22 3.35
CA ALA A 148 -6.72 -22.32 3.41
C ALA A 148 -7.79 -22.24 2.30
N SER A 149 -8.15 -21.02 1.87
CA SER A 149 -9.07 -20.77 0.75
C SER A 149 -8.52 -21.22 -0.61
N THR A 150 -7.19 -21.29 -0.76
CA THR A 150 -6.53 -21.78 -1.98
C THR A 150 -6.35 -23.29 -1.97
N LEU A 151 -6.14 -23.88 -0.78
CA LEU A 151 -5.98 -25.32 -0.58
C LEU A 151 -7.32 -26.06 -0.54
N PHE A 152 -8.37 -25.39 -0.07
CA PHE A 152 -9.73 -25.96 0.08
C PHE A 152 -10.76 -24.99 -0.54
N PRO A 153 -10.87 -24.94 -1.88
CA PRO A 153 -11.88 -24.10 -2.51
C PRO A 153 -13.27 -24.53 -2.05
N THR A 154 -13.97 -23.65 -1.37
CA THR A 154 -15.40 -23.83 -1.07
C THR A 154 -16.16 -23.83 -2.40
N LYS A 155 -16.88 -24.92 -2.65
CA LYS A 155 -17.78 -25.08 -3.82
C LYS A 155 -18.91 -24.07 -3.77
#